data_76e31e3b159dc89cc28a13b5614dd56c
#
_entry.id   76e31e3b159dc89cc28a13b5614dd56c
#
_cell.length_a   1.000
_cell.length_b   1.000
_cell.length_c   1.000
_cell.angle_alpha   90.00
_cell.angle_beta   90.00
_cell.angle_gamma   90.00
#
_symmetry.space_group_name_H-M   'P 1'
#
loop_
_entity.id
_entity.type
_entity.pdbx_description
1 polymer ?
#
loop_
_entity_poly.entity_id
_entity_poly.type
_entity_poly.pdbx_seq_one_letter_code
_entity_poly.pdbx_strand_id
1 'polypeptide(L)'
;MKYVVTVRGMLKAADEKQSQATHDATIDKIGPMGRSMGNVGHQAYLNPQNRREFLAVDTWDNMEGPQKLLADPALGAEFAMLFDGQPQVTFWAAADWKSW
;
A
#
# COMPACT_ATOMS: atom_id res chain seq x y z
N MET A 1 15.98 -3.50 11.40
CA MET A 1 15.41 -4.58 10.58
C MET A 1 14.39 -3.97 9.61
N LYS A 2 14.33 -4.49 8.41
CA LYS A 2 13.41 -4.01 7.38
C LYS A 2 12.15 -4.85 7.37
N TYR A 3 11.02 -4.18 7.27
CA TYR A 3 9.72 -4.82 7.11
C TYR A 3 9.06 -4.32 5.84
N VAL A 4 8.23 -5.16 5.25
CA VAL A 4 7.46 -4.83 4.05
C VAL A 4 5.99 -5.12 4.33
N VAL A 5 5.12 -4.21 3.92
CA VAL A 5 3.68 -4.45 3.91
C VAL A 5 3.24 -4.41 2.46
N THR A 6 2.55 -5.46 2.03
CA THR A 6 1.95 -5.50 0.70
C THR A 6 0.44 -5.32 0.81
N VAL A 7 -0.11 -4.53 -0.13
CA VAL A 7 -1.54 -4.33 -0.26
C VAL A 7 -1.91 -4.71 -1.67
N ARG A 8 -2.70 -5.77 -1.83
CA ARG A 8 -3.10 -6.30 -3.12
C ARG A 8 -4.61 -6.24 -3.27
N GLY A 9 -5.09 -5.78 -4.41
CA GLY A 9 -6.52 -5.71 -4.65
C GLY A 9 -6.84 -5.38 -6.09
N MET A 10 -8.14 -5.48 -6.41
CA MET A 10 -8.65 -5.10 -7.72
C MET A 10 -9.07 -3.62 -7.69
N LEU A 11 -8.60 -2.86 -8.66
CA LEU A 11 -8.97 -1.45 -8.77
C LEU A 11 -10.44 -1.33 -9.14
N LYS A 12 -11.14 -0.42 -8.47
CA LYS A 12 -12.57 -0.18 -8.65
C LYS A 12 -12.88 0.45 -9.99
N ALA A 13 -12.08 1.47 -10.38
CA ALA A 13 -12.27 2.18 -11.63
C ALA A 13 -11.76 1.36 -12.81
N ALA A 14 -12.52 1.37 -13.91
CA ALA A 14 -12.07 0.74 -15.15
C ALA A 14 -10.97 1.56 -15.83
N ASP A 15 -10.97 2.87 -15.61
CA ASP A 15 -9.99 3.79 -16.18
C ASP A 15 -8.75 3.86 -15.28
N GLU A 16 -7.61 3.44 -15.80
CA GLU A 16 -6.33 3.43 -15.08
C GLU A 16 -5.93 4.84 -14.62
N LYS A 17 -6.19 5.87 -15.42
CA LYS A 17 -5.87 7.25 -15.03
C LYS A 17 -6.67 7.72 -13.84
N GLN A 18 -7.91 7.30 -13.73
CA GLN A 18 -8.76 7.61 -12.58
C GLN A 18 -8.23 6.89 -11.33
N SER A 19 -7.83 5.63 -11.46
CA SER A 19 -7.20 4.88 -10.36
C SER A 19 -5.92 5.55 -9.90
N GLN A 20 -5.08 6.00 -10.83
CA GLN A 20 -3.86 6.72 -10.50
C GLN A 20 -4.15 8.01 -9.74
N ALA A 21 -5.13 8.80 -10.19
CA ALA A 21 -5.50 10.04 -9.52
C ALA A 21 -6.00 9.78 -8.10
N THR A 22 -6.82 8.75 -7.91
CA THR A 22 -7.31 8.35 -6.58
C THR A 22 -6.16 7.91 -5.68
N HIS A 23 -5.26 7.06 -6.19
CA HIS A 23 -4.09 6.59 -5.47
C HIS A 23 -3.19 7.76 -5.07
N ASP A 24 -2.86 8.64 -6.01
CA ASP A 24 -1.93 9.75 -5.73
C ASP A 24 -2.52 10.73 -4.72
N ALA A 25 -3.83 10.97 -4.76
CA ALA A 25 -4.51 11.78 -3.75
C ALA A 25 -4.44 11.13 -2.36
N THR A 26 -4.58 9.81 -2.28
CA THR A 26 -4.42 9.06 -1.03
C THR A 26 -3.00 9.20 -0.50
N ILE A 27 -1.99 9.05 -1.37
CA ILE A 27 -0.58 9.17 -0.97
C ILE A 27 -0.26 10.58 -0.47
N ASP A 28 -0.79 11.62 -1.12
CA ASP A 28 -0.61 13.00 -0.66
C ASP A 28 -1.21 13.21 0.73
N LYS A 29 -2.31 12.53 1.03
CA LYS A 29 -3.05 12.68 2.28
C LYS A 29 -2.45 11.83 3.41
N ILE A 30 -2.15 10.57 3.13
CA ILE A 30 -1.72 9.58 4.13
C ILE A 30 -0.20 9.49 4.24
N GLY A 31 0.51 9.77 3.14
CA GLY A 31 1.96 9.63 3.05
C GLY A 31 2.74 10.32 4.16
N PRO A 32 2.46 11.61 4.47
CA PRO A 32 3.17 12.30 5.55
C PRO A 32 3.01 11.61 6.90
N MET A 33 1.82 11.11 7.20
CA MET A 33 1.55 10.37 8.44
C MET A 33 2.33 9.06 8.46
N GLY A 34 2.32 8.31 7.36
CA GLY A 34 3.09 7.06 7.24
C GLY A 34 4.59 7.30 7.44
N ARG A 35 5.13 8.32 6.80
CA ARG A 35 6.56 8.65 6.94
C ARG A 35 6.92 9.03 8.37
N SER A 36 6.04 9.71 9.08
CA SER A 36 6.25 10.05 10.50
C SER A 36 6.24 8.82 11.41
N MET A 37 5.64 7.72 10.95
CA MET A 37 5.55 6.46 11.68
C MET A 37 6.63 5.44 11.29
N GLY A 38 7.53 5.78 10.37
CA GLY A 38 8.62 4.90 9.96
C GLY A 38 8.49 4.27 8.59
N ASN A 39 7.54 4.75 7.76
CA ASN A 39 7.48 4.34 6.36
C ASN A 39 8.67 4.97 5.60
N VAL A 40 9.47 4.14 4.95
CA VAL A 40 10.68 4.59 4.24
C VAL A 40 10.59 4.43 2.73
N GLY A 41 9.53 3.83 2.23
CA GLY A 41 9.34 3.69 0.80
C GLY A 41 7.95 3.18 0.46
N HIS A 42 7.48 3.52 -0.74
CA HIS A 42 6.20 3.10 -1.29
C HIS A 42 6.34 2.96 -2.79
N GLN A 43 5.85 1.84 -3.33
CA GLN A 43 5.84 1.61 -4.76
C GLN A 43 4.57 0.87 -5.15
N ALA A 44 3.87 1.44 -6.13
CA ALA A 44 2.70 0.80 -6.73
C ALA A 44 3.10 0.01 -7.97
N TYR A 45 2.46 -1.13 -8.15
CA TYR A 45 2.64 -2.01 -9.31
C TYR A 45 1.29 -2.38 -9.86
N LEU A 46 1.21 -2.57 -11.16
CA LEU A 46 0.05 -3.15 -11.83
C LEU A 46 0.48 -4.46 -12.50
N ASN A 47 -0.41 -5.45 -12.47
CA ASN A 47 -0.17 -6.70 -13.20
C ASN A 47 -0.21 -6.39 -14.71
N PRO A 48 0.88 -6.64 -15.46
CA PRO A 48 0.91 -6.30 -16.88
C PRO A 48 -0.11 -7.07 -17.74
N GLN A 49 -0.60 -8.21 -17.23
CA GLN A 49 -1.61 -9.02 -17.92
C GLN A 49 -3.03 -8.68 -17.50
N ASN A 50 -3.18 -7.94 -16.37
CA ASN A 50 -4.47 -7.47 -15.87
C ASN A 50 -4.23 -6.17 -15.08
N ARG A 51 -4.28 -5.04 -15.76
CA ARG A 51 -3.88 -3.76 -15.18
C ARG A 51 -4.87 -3.24 -14.13
N ARG A 52 -5.95 -3.94 -13.87
CA ARG A 52 -6.82 -3.67 -12.71
C ARG A 52 -6.36 -4.37 -11.45
N GLU A 53 -5.41 -5.30 -11.55
CA GLU A 53 -4.81 -5.92 -10.37
C GLU A 53 -3.64 -5.08 -9.89
N PHE A 54 -3.78 -4.56 -8.68
CA PHE A 54 -2.86 -3.60 -8.07
C PHE A 54 -2.11 -4.25 -6.92
N LEU A 55 -0.83 -3.87 -6.78
CA LEU A 55 0.00 -4.26 -5.64
C LEU A 55 0.77 -3.04 -5.18
N ALA A 56 0.63 -2.68 -3.90
CA ALA A 56 1.53 -1.73 -3.26
C ALA A 56 2.55 -2.48 -2.42
N VAL A 57 3.79 -2.01 -2.47
CA VAL A 57 4.87 -2.53 -1.64
C VAL A 57 5.37 -1.36 -0.81
N ASP A 58 5.14 -1.42 0.50
CA ASP A 58 5.54 -0.38 1.43
C ASP A 58 6.63 -0.89 2.34
N THR A 59 7.74 -0.17 2.40
CA THR A 59 8.88 -0.52 3.24
C THR A 59 8.84 0.29 4.53
N TRP A 60 9.07 -0.38 5.66
CA TRP A 60 9.00 0.20 6.99
C TRP A 60 10.25 -0.15 7.79
N ASP A 61 10.64 0.75 8.70
CA ASP A 61 11.77 0.50 9.61
C ASP A 61 11.32 -0.14 10.92
N ASN A 62 10.02 -0.31 11.14
CA ASN A 62 9.44 -0.94 12.34
C ASN A 62 8.11 -1.59 11.97
N MET A 63 7.59 -2.42 12.89
CA MET A 63 6.33 -3.14 12.66
C MET A 63 5.13 -2.42 13.28
N GLU A 64 5.38 -1.59 14.29
CA GLU A 64 4.31 -0.88 15.00
C GLU A 64 3.66 0.17 14.12
N GLY A 65 4.45 0.90 13.33
CA GLY A 65 3.97 1.96 12.45
C GLY A 65 2.89 1.49 11.47
N PRO A 66 3.15 0.45 10.66
CA PRO A 66 2.12 -0.03 9.73
C PRO A 66 0.90 -0.60 10.44
N GLN A 67 1.05 -1.24 11.60
CA GLN A 67 -0.09 -1.72 12.36
C GLN A 67 -0.99 -0.58 12.82
N LYS A 68 -0.41 0.52 13.30
CA LYS A 68 -1.16 1.71 13.69
C LYS A 68 -1.83 2.38 12.49
N LEU A 69 -1.13 2.52 11.39
CA LEU A 69 -1.67 3.15 10.19
C LEU A 69 -2.86 2.36 9.65
N LEU A 70 -2.75 1.03 9.60
CA LEU A 70 -3.82 0.17 9.10
C LEU A 70 -5.04 0.15 10.03
N ALA A 71 -4.87 0.46 11.30
CA ALA A 71 -5.96 0.57 12.26
C ALA A 71 -6.70 1.90 12.16
N ASP A 72 -6.15 2.88 11.44
CA ASP A 72 -6.79 4.19 11.29
C ASP A 72 -7.97 4.08 10.33
N PRO A 73 -9.19 4.47 10.75
CA PRO A 73 -10.38 4.42 9.87
C PRO A 73 -10.23 5.25 8.61
N ALA A 74 -9.40 6.30 8.61
CA ALA A 74 -9.16 7.14 7.44
C ALA A 74 -8.54 6.32 6.30
N LEU A 75 -7.63 5.38 6.60
CA LEU A 75 -7.04 4.54 5.57
C LEU A 75 -8.06 3.56 4.99
N GLY A 76 -8.93 2.99 5.83
CA GLY A 76 -10.01 2.14 5.36
C GLY A 76 -10.94 2.84 4.38
N ALA A 77 -11.26 4.12 4.65
CA ALA A 77 -12.06 4.94 3.75
C ALA A 77 -11.36 5.16 2.41
N GLU A 78 -10.04 5.38 2.42
CA GLU A 78 -9.25 5.54 1.19
C GLU A 78 -9.20 4.24 0.39
N PHE A 79 -9.04 3.10 1.05
CA PHE A 79 -9.08 1.79 0.38
C PHE A 79 -10.43 1.55 -0.29
N ALA A 80 -11.54 1.95 0.35
CA ALA A 80 -12.88 1.79 -0.21
C ALA A 80 -13.08 2.60 -1.49
N MET A 81 -12.36 3.72 -1.64
CA MET A 81 -12.41 4.52 -2.87
C MET A 81 -11.58 3.90 -4.00
N LEU A 82 -10.49 3.24 -3.67
CA LEU A 82 -9.54 2.72 -4.66
C LEU A 82 -9.89 1.30 -5.13
N PHE A 83 -10.30 0.45 -4.20
CA PHE A 83 -10.47 -0.98 -4.45
C PHE A 83 -11.92 -1.41 -4.58
N ASP A 84 -12.14 -2.41 -5.41
CA ASP A 84 -13.37 -3.16 -5.49
C ASP A 84 -13.25 -4.31 -4.47
N GLY A 85 -13.98 -4.18 -3.35
CA GLY A 85 -13.88 -5.12 -2.23
C GLY A 85 -12.69 -4.82 -1.31
N GLN A 86 -12.45 -5.74 -0.38
CA GLN A 86 -11.37 -5.61 0.60
C GLN A 86 -10.03 -5.98 -0.03
N PRO A 87 -9.00 -5.13 0.08
CA PRO A 87 -7.66 -5.53 -0.35
C PRO A 87 -7.06 -6.54 0.62
N GLN A 88 -6.15 -7.35 0.11
CA GLN A 88 -5.37 -8.29 0.91
C GLN A 88 -4.11 -7.58 1.42
N VAL A 89 -3.98 -7.50 2.74
CA VAL A 89 -2.83 -6.87 3.39
C VAL A 89 -1.98 -7.97 4.02
N THR A 90 -0.67 -7.96 3.71
CA THR A 90 0.26 -8.96 4.23
C THR A 90 1.50 -8.27 4.77
N PHE A 91 1.97 -8.73 5.93
CA PHE A 91 3.19 -8.23 6.56
C PHE A 91 4.33 -9.22 6.33
N TRP A 92 5.53 -8.67 6.06
CA TRP A 92 6.72 -9.45 5.77
C TRP A 92 7.90 -8.88 6.55
N ALA A 93 8.69 -9.73 7.15
CA ALA A 93 9.96 -9.34 7.78
C ALA A 93 11.10 -9.81 6.86
N ALA A 94 12.10 -8.95 6.66
CA ALA A 94 13.24 -9.33 5.85
C ALA A 94 13.97 -10.51 6.49
N ALA A 95 14.26 -11.53 5.69
CA ALA A 95 15.09 -12.65 6.13
C ALA A 95 16.56 -12.30 5.91
N ASP A 96 17.45 -12.74 6.81
CA ASP A 96 18.88 -12.54 6.63
C ASP A 96 19.52 -13.68 5.80
N TRP A 97 18.75 -14.18 4.85
CA TRP A 97 19.23 -15.16 3.88
C TRP A 97 20.03 -14.45 2.79
N LYS A 98 20.84 -15.22 2.08
CA LYS A 98 21.66 -14.67 1.00
C LYS A 98 20.76 -13.95 -0.03
N SER A 99 21.16 -12.71 -0.36
CA SER A 99 20.41 -11.86 -1.31
C SER A 99 21.39 -10.97 -2.07
N TRP A 100 20.90 -10.33 -3.12
CA TRP A 100 21.70 -9.39 -3.92
C TRP A 100 20.81 -8.27 -4.50
#